data_70c77ef4de66bcebd7d33821e77e8fe6
#
_entry.id   70c77ef4de66bcebd7d33821e77e8fe6
#
_cell.length_a   1.000
_cell.length_b   1.000
_cell.length_c   1.000
_cell.angle_alpha   90.00
_cell.angle_beta   90.00
_cell.angle_gamma   90.00
#
_symmetry.space_group_name_H-M   'P 1'
#
loop_
_entity.id
_entity.type
_entity.pdbx_description
1 polymer ?
#
loop_
_entity_poly.entity_id
_entity_poly.type
_entity_poly.pdbx_seq_one_letter_code
_entity_poly.pdbx_strand_id
1 'polypeptide(L)'
;MSRWTDPPAWRELVSEAGCPICQAGQPSSVVVALAASWVTAGEDAPLRGSCAVFAHRHVVEPFELTAAEGALYFGDLQRVARAVQSITGAIKLNYEIHGNTIPHLHTHVFPRYPGDPFEGRPIDPRADVGPVYDPGEFAVFCTRLRKVLTESAAT
;
A
#
# COMPACT_ATOMS: atom_id res chain seq x y z
N MET A 1 18.16 15.19 -13.22
CA MET A 1 18.29 14.14 -14.26
C MET A 1 17.38 12.98 -13.87
N SER A 2 16.66 12.39 -14.81
CA SER A 2 15.79 11.24 -14.50
C SER A 2 16.64 10.02 -14.16
N ARG A 3 16.35 9.32 -13.06
CA ARG A 3 17.04 8.06 -12.68
C ARG A 3 16.88 6.97 -13.73
N TRP A 4 15.83 7.01 -14.53
CA TRP A 4 15.57 6.05 -15.61
C TRP A 4 16.53 6.20 -16.78
N THR A 5 17.11 7.39 -16.98
CA THR A 5 18.11 7.67 -18.00
C THR A 5 19.55 7.53 -17.50
N ASP A 6 19.73 7.14 -16.24
CA ASP A 6 21.01 6.84 -15.59
C ASP A 6 21.03 5.36 -15.16
N PRO A 7 21.52 4.44 -16.01
CA PRO A 7 21.48 3.01 -15.71
C PRO A 7 22.21 2.59 -14.43
N PRO A 8 23.34 3.18 -14.01
CA PRO A 8 23.94 2.92 -12.72
C PRO A 8 23.02 3.30 -11.54
N ALA A 9 22.47 4.51 -11.55
CA ALA A 9 21.59 4.98 -10.49
C ALA A 9 20.28 4.17 -10.40
N TRP A 10 19.76 3.71 -11.56
CA TRP A 10 18.61 2.84 -11.58
C TRP A 10 18.93 1.45 -10.99
N ARG A 11 20.04 0.84 -11.40
CA ARG A 11 20.48 -0.46 -10.85
C ARG A 11 20.70 -0.41 -9.34
N GLU A 12 21.26 0.68 -8.84
CA GLU A 12 21.40 0.88 -7.39
C GLU A 12 20.02 0.95 -6.71
N LEU A 13 19.11 1.75 -7.25
CA LEU A 13 17.78 1.97 -6.69
C LEU A 13 16.93 0.70 -6.64
N VAL A 14 17.03 -0.16 -7.66
CA VAL A 14 16.30 -1.44 -7.70
C VAL A 14 16.99 -2.56 -6.92
N SER A 15 18.18 -2.32 -6.40
CA SER A 15 18.87 -3.28 -5.56
C SER A 15 18.35 -3.26 -4.12
N GLU A 16 18.46 -4.37 -3.42
CA GLU A 16 18.14 -4.44 -1.99
C GLU A 16 18.98 -3.43 -1.17
N ALA A 17 20.26 -3.28 -1.54
CA ALA A 17 21.18 -2.34 -0.87
C ALA A 17 20.81 -0.86 -1.09
N GLY A 18 20.24 -0.50 -2.23
CA GLY A 18 19.78 0.86 -2.53
C GLY A 18 18.32 1.12 -2.15
N CYS A 19 17.59 0.10 -1.73
CA CYS A 19 16.18 0.21 -1.39
C CYS A 19 15.99 0.82 0.01
N PRO A 20 15.28 1.96 0.13
CA PRO A 20 15.07 2.60 1.43
C PRO A 20 14.23 1.74 2.39
N ILE A 21 13.34 0.90 1.88
CA ILE A 21 12.54 -0.03 2.70
C ILE A 21 13.44 -1.11 3.32
N CYS A 22 14.32 -1.72 2.50
CA CYS A 22 15.25 -2.76 2.97
C CYS A 22 16.25 -2.20 3.97
N GLN A 23 16.78 -1.01 3.72
CA GLN A 23 17.72 -0.35 4.64
C GLN A 23 17.08 0.00 5.99
N ALA A 24 15.80 0.41 5.98
CA ALA A 24 15.05 0.69 7.21
C ALA A 24 14.52 -0.59 7.89
N GLY A 25 14.56 -1.75 7.21
CA GLY A 25 14.00 -3.01 7.68
C GLY A 25 12.48 -3.14 7.51
N GLN A 26 11.78 -2.04 7.31
CA GLN A 26 10.34 -2.00 7.02
C GLN A 26 9.95 -0.62 6.45
N PRO A 27 8.79 -0.47 5.80
CA PRO A 27 8.28 0.84 5.40
C PRO A 27 7.90 1.70 6.61
N SER A 28 7.83 3.01 6.41
CA SER A 28 7.26 3.92 7.42
C SER A 28 5.76 3.70 7.60
N SER A 29 5.23 4.16 8.74
CA SER A 29 3.78 4.16 9.03
C SER A 29 3.11 2.78 8.96
N VAL A 30 3.82 1.73 9.39
CA VAL A 30 3.27 0.37 9.45
C VAL A 30 2.11 0.32 10.45
N VAL A 31 0.95 -0.11 9.97
CA VAL A 31 -0.24 -0.39 10.78
C VAL A 31 -0.17 -1.80 11.35
N VAL A 32 0.18 -2.78 10.51
CA VAL A 32 0.30 -4.20 10.89
C VAL A 32 1.23 -4.94 9.92
N ALA A 33 1.95 -5.95 10.44
CA ALA A 33 2.65 -6.94 9.62
C ALA A 33 1.77 -8.19 9.46
N LEU A 34 1.70 -8.70 8.23
CA LEU A 34 0.99 -9.93 7.86
C LEU A 34 2.00 -11.04 7.51
N ALA A 35 1.53 -12.16 6.95
CA ALA A 35 2.38 -13.30 6.66
C ALA A 35 3.49 -13.01 5.63
N ALA A 36 3.18 -12.25 4.58
CA ALA A 36 4.11 -11.93 3.49
C ALA A 36 4.27 -10.42 3.24
N SER A 37 3.64 -9.58 4.05
CA SER A 37 3.59 -8.15 3.77
C SER A 37 3.46 -7.26 5.01
N TRP A 38 3.86 -6.00 4.86
CA TRP A 38 3.50 -4.91 5.77
C TRP A 38 2.34 -4.11 5.18
N VAL A 39 1.41 -3.73 6.04
CA VAL A 39 0.31 -2.81 5.69
C VAL A 39 0.62 -1.44 6.27
N THR A 40 0.63 -0.43 5.41
CA THR A 40 0.86 0.97 5.80
C THR A 40 -0.37 1.81 5.51
N ALA A 41 -0.54 2.91 6.23
CA ALA A 41 -1.53 3.94 5.93
C ALA A 41 -0.92 5.32 6.20
N GLY A 42 -1.43 6.34 5.50
CA GLY A 42 -1.01 7.72 5.68
C GLY A 42 -2.23 8.63 5.85
N GLU A 43 -2.12 9.60 6.76
CA GLU A 43 -3.18 10.57 7.00
C GLU A 43 -3.37 11.51 5.81
N ASP A 44 -2.27 11.82 5.09
CA ASP A 44 -2.23 12.69 3.92
C ASP A 44 -2.64 11.98 2.60
N ALA A 45 -3.20 10.78 2.68
CA ALA A 45 -3.62 10.04 1.50
C ALA A 45 -4.77 10.75 0.78
N PRO A 46 -4.87 10.63 -0.56
CA PRO A 46 -5.86 11.37 -1.34
C PRO A 46 -7.31 10.92 -1.14
N LEU A 47 -7.53 9.76 -0.54
CA LEU A 47 -8.85 9.23 -0.22
C LEU A 47 -8.82 8.58 1.16
N ARG A 48 -9.87 8.80 1.92
CA ARG A 48 -10.07 8.22 3.24
C ARG A 48 -10.01 6.68 3.19
N GLY A 49 -9.25 6.07 4.08
CA GLY A 49 -9.07 4.62 4.15
C GLY A 49 -8.02 4.07 3.17
N SER A 50 -7.30 4.94 2.45
CA SER A 50 -6.20 4.51 1.59
C SER A 50 -5.10 3.86 2.41
N CYS A 51 -4.54 2.78 1.88
CA CYS A 51 -3.43 2.07 2.48
C CYS A 51 -2.54 1.47 1.38
N ALA A 52 -1.39 0.91 1.78
CA ALA A 52 -0.53 0.17 0.86
C ALA A 52 -0.05 -1.13 1.51
N VAL A 53 0.13 -2.15 0.67
CA VAL A 53 0.61 -3.48 1.04
C VAL A 53 1.99 -3.66 0.43
N PHE A 54 3.03 -3.70 1.27
CA PHE A 54 4.43 -3.86 0.88
C PHE A 54 4.87 -5.32 1.04
N ALA A 55 5.46 -5.92 0.04
CA ALA A 55 6.04 -7.26 0.16
C ALA A 55 7.17 -7.29 1.19
N HIS A 56 7.29 -8.36 2.00
CA HIS A 56 8.42 -8.53 2.91
C HIS A 56 9.73 -8.75 2.14
N ARG A 57 9.69 -9.59 1.10
CA ARG A 57 10.85 -9.82 0.26
C ARG A 57 11.04 -8.67 -0.72
N HIS A 58 12.28 -8.23 -0.88
CA HIS A 58 12.61 -7.26 -1.91
C HIS A 58 12.44 -7.88 -3.28
N VAL A 59 11.48 -7.39 -4.01
CA VAL A 59 11.27 -7.56 -5.46
C VAL A 59 10.76 -6.24 -6.01
N VAL A 60 11.02 -5.98 -7.28
CA VAL A 60 10.54 -4.78 -7.96
C VAL A 60 9.20 -5.06 -8.62
N GLU A 61 9.10 -6.20 -9.27
CA GLU A 61 7.94 -6.57 -10.08
C GLU A 61 7.20 -7.80 -9.50
N PRO A 62 5.87 -7.86 -9.65
CA PRO A 62 5.09 -9.01 -9.17
C PRO A 62 5.54 -10.36 -9.76
N PHE A 63 6.06 -10.38 -10.99
CA PHE A 63 6.50 -11.62 -11.65
C PHE A 63 7.83 -12.17 -11.07
N GLU A 64 8.53 -11.43 -10.24
CA GLU A 64 9.74 -11.89 -9.55
C GLU A 64 9.41 -12.71 -8.28
N LEU A 65 8.16 -12.69 -7.84
CA LEU A 65 7.69 -13.58 -6.78
C LEU A 65 7.56 -15.01 -7.31
N THR A 66 7.98 -15.98 -6.52
CA THR A 66 7.62 -17.38 -6.78
C THR A 66 6.10 -17.57 -6.66
N ALA A 67 5.56 -18.65 -7.22
CA ALA A 67 4.13 -18.94 -7.11
C ALA A 67 3.63 -18.99 -5.66
N ALA A 68 4.44 -19.54 -4.75
CA ALA A 68 4.09 -19.61 -3.32
C ALA A 68 4.11 -18.22 -2.66
N GLU A 69 5.13 -17.42 -2.92
CA GLU A 69 5.23 -16.04 -2.41
C GLU A 69 4.10 -15.16 -2.97
N GLY A 70 3.81 -15.30 -4.26
CA GLY A 70 2.71 -14.59 -4.90
C GLY A 70 1.36 -14.95 -4.27
N ALA A 71 1.12 -16.24 -4.00
CA ALA A 71 -0.11 -16.69 -3.33
C ALA A 71 -0.26 -16.06 -1.93
N LEU A 72 0.81 -15.99 -1.15
CA LEU A 72 0.80 -15.35 0.17
C LEU A 72 0.60 -13.83 0.07
N TYR A 73 1.35 -13.15 -0.79
CA TYR A 73 1.25 -11.70 -0.96
C TYR A 73 -0.14 -11.26 -1.43
N PHE A 74 -0.67 -11.90 -2.48
CA PHE A 74 -2.01 -11.59 -2.97
C PHE A 74 -3.11 -12.06 -2.01
N GLY A 75 -2.88 -13.09 -1.20
CA GLY A 75 -3.73 -13.47 -0.09
C GLY A 75 -3.83 -12.39 0.97
N ASP A 76 -2.69 -11.82 1.38
CA ASP A 76 -2.64 -10.67 2.30
C ASP A 76 -3.36 -9.45 1.70
N LEU A 77 -3.11 -9.14 0.42
CA LEU A 77 -3.80 -8.04 -0.28
C LEU A 77 -5.32 -8.19 -0.28
N GLN A 78 -5.82 -9.42 -0.53
CA GLN A 78 -7.26 -9.70 -0.47
C GLN A 78 -7.85 -9.52 0.93
N ARG A 79 -7.11 -9.91 1.97
CA ARG A 79 -7.53 -9.70 3.37
C ARG A 79 -7.61 -8.21 3.69
N VAL A 80 -6.58 -7.45 3.33
CA VAL A 80 -6.54 -5.98 3.50
C VAL A 80 -7.70 -5.32 2.77
N ALA A 81 -7.94 -5.71 1.52
CA ALA A 81 -9.03 -5.16 0.71
C ALA A 81 -10.40 -5.37 1.36
N ARG A 82 -10.69 -6.59 1.82
CA ARG A 82 -11.95 -6.89 2.54
C ARG A 82 -12.07 -6.07 3.82
N ALA A 83 -11.00 -5.95 4.60
CA ALA A 83 -11.00 -5.15 5.83
C ALA A 83 -11.25 -3.67 5.55
N VAL A 84 -10.54 -3.10 4.57
CA VAL A 84 -10.71 -1.70 4.17
C VAL A 84 -12.14 -1.43 3.71
N GLN A 85 -12.69 -2.27 2.81
CA GLN A 85 -14.06 -2.11 2.33
C GLN A 85 -15.08 -2.18 3.47
N SER A 86 -14.92 -3.14 4.37
CA SER A 86 -15.81 -3.29 5.55
C SER A 86 -15.74 -2.11 6.50
N ILE A 87 -14.55 -1.54 6.73
CA ILE A 87 -14.36 -0.41 7.66
C ILE A 87 -14.88 0.89 7.06
N THR A 88 -14.67 1.10 5.76
CA THR A 88 -14.91 2.38 5.09
C THR A 88 -16.27 2.49 4.42
N GLY A 89 -16.90 1.37 4.10
CA GLY A 89 -18.13 1.33 3.30
C GLY A 89 -17.90 1.71 1.82
N ALA A 90 -16.66 1.65 1.34
CA ALA A 90 -16.33 1.97 -0.05
C ALA A 90 -17.11 1.10 -1.04
N ILE A 91 -17.62 1.69 -2.10
CA ILE A 91 -18.39 0.97 -3.14
C ILE A 91 -17.49 0.14 -4.05
N LYS A 92 -16.21 0.51 -4.14
CA LYS A 92 -15.19 -0.15 -4.97
C LYS A 92 -13.81 0.11 -4.37
N LEU A 93 -12.85 -0.73 -4.71
CA LEU A 93 -11.42 -0.49 -4.42
C LEU A 93 -10.65 -0.43 -5.74
N ASN A 94 -9.73 0.52 -5.86
CA ASN A 94 -8.71 0.52 -6.90
C ASN A 94 -7.41 -0.05 -6.32
N TYR A 95 -6.67 -0.78 -7.15
CA TYR A 95 -5.38 -1.37 -6.81
C TYR A 95 -4.36 -0.84 -7.81
N GLU A 96 -3.27 -0.27 -7.32
CA GLU A 96 -2.27 0.34 -8.16
C GLU A 96 -0.86 -0.09 -7.73
N ILE A 97 -0.08 -0.60 -8.67
CA ILE A 97 1.32 -0.98 -8.48
C ILE A 97 2.15 -0.08 -9.39
N HIS A 98 2.99 0.76 -8.82
CA HIS A 98 3.78 1.73 -9.57
C HIS A 98 5.29 1.47 -9.45
N GLY A 99 5.88 1.51 -8.27
CA GLY A 99 7.31 1.32 -8.05
C GLY A 99 8.23 2.39 -8.64
N ASN A 100 7.68 3.49 -9.20
CA ASN A 100 8.44 4.49 -9.96
C ASN A 100 9.45 5.28 -9.11
N THR A 101 9.17 5.45 -7.83
CA THR A 101 10.01 6.22 -6.88
C THR A 101 10.71 5.30 -5.89
N ILE A 102 10.00 4.30 -5.40
CA ILE A 102 10.49 3.25 -4.50
C ILE A 102 10.19 1.93 -5.20
N PRO A 103 11.15 1.36 -5.95
CA PRO A 103 11.00 0.11 -6.66
C PRO A 103 11.17 -1.09 -5.71
N HIS A 104 10.28 -1.18 -4.76
CA HIS A 104 10.04 -2.30 -3.86
C HIS A 104 8.56 -2.62 -4.00
N LEU A 105 8.21 -3.84 -4.35
CA LEU A 105 6.83 -4.23 -4.65
C LEU A 105 5.87 -3.80 -3.54
N HIS A 106 4.97 -2.92 -3.92
CA HIS A 106 3.84 -2.54 -3.07
C HIS A 106 2.61 -2.25 -3.92
N THR A 107 1.46 -2.55 -3.35
CA THR A 107 0.17 -2.30 -3.97
C THR A 107 -0.58 -1.27 -3.14
N HIS A 108 -0.92 -0.14 -3.75
CA HIS A 108 -1.84 0.82 -3.16
C HIS A 108 -3.27 0.29 -3.24
N VAL A 109 -4.02 0.46 -2.17
CA VAL A 109 -5.45 0.13 -2.07
C VAL A 109 -6.20 1.43 -1.80
N PHE A 110 -6.96 1.88 -2.78
CA PHE A 110 -7.72 3.13 -2.72
C PHE A 110 -9.21 2.85 -2.65
N PRO A 111 -9.87 3.15 -1.53
CA PRO A 111 -11.33 3.11 -1.42
C PRO A 111 -11.97 4.18 -2.31
N ARG A 112 -13.02 3.79 -3.04
CA ARG A 112 -13.74 4.70 -3.94
C ARG A 112 -15.13 4.96 -3.40
N TYR A 113 -15.53 6.22 -3.48
CA TYR A 113 -16.80 6.71 -2.95
C TYR A 113 -17.59 7.43 -4.05
N PRO A 114 -18.94 7.42 -4.01
CA PRO A 114 -19.72 8.25 -4.92
C PRO A 114 -19.33 9.71 -4.76
N GLY A 115 -19.02 10.38 -5.89
CA GLY A 115 -18.62 11.78 -5.89
C GLY A 115 -17.21 12.06 -5.38
N ASP A 116 -16.34 11.04 -5.24
CA ASP A 116 -14.93 11.30 -4.92
C ASP A 116 -14.26 12.10 -6.07
N PRO A 117 -13.18 12.86 -5.78
CA PRO A 117 -12.56 13.76 -6.77
C PRO A 117 -11.96 13.04 -7.98
N PHE A 118 -11.89 11.71 -7.95
CA PHE A 118 -11.36 10.89 -9.04
C PHE A 118 -12.41 9.99 -9.69
N GLU A 119 -13.72 10.25 -9.49
CA GLU A 119 -14.75 9.44 -10.09
C GLU A 119 -14.59 9.37 -11.62
N GLY A 120 -14.59 8.13 -12.17
CA GLY A 120 -14.41 7.87 -13.60
C GLY A 120 -12.98 7.99 -14.15
N ARG A 121 -11.97 8.22 -13.29
CA ARG A 121 -10.56 8.36 -13.70
C ARG A 121 -9.59 7.69 -12.72
N PRO A 122 -8.31 7.47 -13.11
CA PRO A 122 -7.28 7.03 -12.22
C PRO A 122 -7.04 8.01 -11.06
N ILE A 123 -6.55 7.50 -9.96
CA ILE A 123 -6.19 8.32 -8.80
C ILE A 123 -4.84 8.99 -9.06
N ASP A 124 -4.77 10.29 -8.78
CA ASP A 124 -3.48 10.96 -8.63
C ASP A 124 -3.10 10.95 -7.14
N PRO A 125 -2.11 10.14 -6.74
CA PRO A 125 -1.71 10.04 -5.33
C PRO A 125 -1.05 11.31 -4.79
N ARG A 126 -0.75 12.27 -5.66
CA ARG A 126 -0.14 13.56 -5.32
C ARG A 126 -1.13 14.72 -5.39
N ALA A 127 -2.40 14.45 -5.71
CA ALA A 127 -3.41 15.48 -5.74
C ALA A 127 -3.61 16.08 -4.34
N ASP A 128 -3.54 17.38 -4.25
CA ASP A 128 -3.96 18.10 -3.04
C ASP A 128 -5.49 18.17 -3.03
N VAL A 129 -6.09 17.29 -2.26
CA VAL A 129 -7.55 17.22 -2.07
C VAL A 129 -7.97 17.80 -0.70
N GLY A 130 -7.01 18.32 0.05
CA GLY A 130 -7.21 18.73 1.43
C GLY A 130 -7.35 17.55 2.40
N PRO A 131 -7.60 17.83 3.69
CA PRO A 131 -7.76 16.80 4.71
C PRO A 131 -8.94 15.88 4.41
N VAL A 132 -8.71 14.56 4.42
CA VAL A 132 -9.75 13.54 4.20
C VAL A 132 -10.24 12.89 5.50
N TYR A 133 -9.63 13.24 6.62
CA TYR A 133 -10.00 12.79 7.96
C TYR A 133 -10.30 13.97 8.88
N ASP A 134 -11.29 13.78 9.75
CA ASP A 134 -11.48 14.65 10.90
C ASP A 134 -10.41 14.39 11.98
N PRO A 135 -10.15 15.34 12.90
CA PRO A 135 -9.17 15.15 13.97
C PRO A 135 -9.39 13.84 14.76
N GLY A 136 -8.35 13.00 14.80
CA GLY A 136 -8.36 11.71 15.49
C GLY A 136 -8.98 10.55 14.70
N GLU A 137 -9.67 10.78 13.61
CA GLU A 137 -10.34 9.76 12.81
C GLU A 137 -9.36 8.81 12.13
N PHE A 138 -8.22 9.31 11.67
CA PHE A 138 -7.15 8.47 11.12
C PHE A 138 -6.63 7.44 12.13
N ALA A 139 -6.41 7.83 13.37
CA ALA A 139 -5.98 6.92 14.43
C ALA A 139 -7.03 5.82 14.70
N VAL A 140 -8.31 6.16 14.65
CA VAL A 140 -9.41 5.19 14.77
C VAL A 140 -9.40 4.22 13.59
N PHE A 141 -9.22 4.71 12.36
CA PHE A 141 -9.11 3.86 11.18
C PHE A 141 -7.96 2.86 11.33
N CYS A 142 -6.75 3.33 11.67
CA CYS A 142 -5.58 2.46 11.85
C CYS A 142 -5.81 1.39 12.94
N THR A 143 -6.45 1.77 14.04
CA THR A 143 -6.77 0.84 15.13
C THR A 143 -7.76 -0.23 14.69
N ARG A 144 -8.81 0.14 13.96
CA ARG A 144 -9.80 -0.80 13.41
C ARG A 144 -9.16 -1.73 12.37
N LEU A 145 -8.34 -1.18 11.47
CA LEU A 145 -7.67 -1.96 10.43
C LEU A 145 -6.74 -3.02 11.05
N ARG A 146 -5.92 -2.62 12.03
CA ARG A 146 -5.06 -3.55 12.77
C ARG A 146 -5.89 -4.64 13.45
N LYS A 147 -6.95 -4.28 14.16
CA LYS A 147 -7.81 -5.23 14.87
C LYS A 147 -8.38 -6.28 13.92
N VAL A 148 -9.04 -5.87 12.83
CA VAL A 148 -9.66 -6.78 11.87
C VAL A 148 -8.63 -7.71 11.24
N LEU A 149 -7.44 -7.20 10.89
CA LEU A 149 -6.40 -8.01 10.24
C LEU A 149 -5.71 -8.99 11.19
N THR A 150 -5.63 -8.69 12.49
CA THR A 150 -5.06 -9.61 13.48
C THR A 150 -6.05 -10.68 13.93
N GLU A 151 -7.32 -10.34 14.08
CA GLU A 151 -8.37 -11.30 14.49
C GLU A 151 -8.69 -12.32 13.39
N SER A 152 -8.64 -11.90 12.12
CA SER A 152 -8.88 -12.81 10.96
C SER A 152 -7.75 -13.82 10.71
N ALA A 153 -6.64 -13.76 11.42
CA ALA A 153 -5.55 -14.72 11.33
C ALA A 153 -5.76 -15.94 12.27
N ALA A 154 -6.76 -15.89 13.15
CA ALA A 154 -7.01 -16.92 14.16
C ALA A 154 -8.10 -17.92 13.75
N THR A 155 -8.63 -17.83 12.50
CA THR A 155 -9.66 -18.74 11.97
C THR A 155 -9.12 -19.46 10.74
#